data_bbd013173e4ba600cf0d1fe253209439
#
_entry.id   bbd013173e4ba600cf0d1fe253209439
#
_cell.length_a   1.000
_cell.length_b   1.000
_cell.length_c   1.000
_cell.angle_alpha   90.00
_cell.angle_beta   90.00
_cell.angle_gamma   90.00
#
_symmetry.space_group_name_H-M   'P 1'
#
loop_
_entity.id
_entity.type
_entity.pdbx_description
1 polymer ?
#
loop_
_entity_poly.entity_id
_entity_poly.type
_entity_poly.pdbx_seq_one_letter_code
_entity_poly.pdbx_strand_id
1 'polypeptide(L)'
;MGRLMFGTDGRRAFANGDLIVINRGTAHGFTAGARISIWRDPKTAGPLVEVGSAIVLTVAGDTSTVIADRVRDVLYSGDWIGTQAPSPRP
;
A
#
# COMPACT_ATOMS: atom_id res chain seq x y z
N MET A 1 1.98 -4.66 9.98
CA MET A 1 1.77 -4.39 8.56
C MET A 1 0.31 -4.06 8.29
N GLY A 2 0.05 -3.11 7.41
CA GLY A 2 -1.31 -2.79 7.05
C GLY A 2 -1.75 -3.53 5.80
N ARG A 3 -2.97 -3.23 5.35
CA ARG A 3 -3.55 -3.83 4.15
C ARG A 3 -4.28 -2.79 3.32
N LEU A 4 -4.32 -3.02 2.02
CA LEU A 4 -5.22 -2.30 1.14
C LEU A 4 -6.65 -2.69 1.50
N MET A 5 -7.52 -1.71 1.64
CA MET A 5 -8.91 -1.97 2.00
C MET A 5 -9.81 -1.91 0.75
N PHE A 6 -9.97 -0.74 0.18
CA PHE A 6 -10.86 -0.55 -0.97
C PHE A 6 -10.48 0.75 -1.67
N GLY A 7 -10.90 0.87 -2.92
CA GLY A 7 -10.75 2.12 -3.65
C GLY A 7 -11.74 3.16 -3.13
N THR A 8 -11.43 4.43 -3.36
CA THR A 8 -12.33 5.51 -2.94
C THR A 8 -13.68 5.44 -3.63
N ASP A 9 -13.75 4.70 -4.74
CA ASP A 9 -14.99 4.46 -5.48
C ASP A 9 -15.59 3.07 -5.17
N GLY A 10 -15.07 2.38 -4.15
CA GLY A 10 -15.56 1.07 -3.75
C GLY A 10 -14.95 -0.12 -4.48
N ARG A 11 -14.01 0.12 -5.39
CA ARG A 11 -13.35 -0.97 -6.10
C ARG A 11 -12.48 -1.80 -5.18
N ARG A 12 -12.21 -3.03 -5.63
CA ARG A 12 -11.36 -3.97 -4.91
C ARG A 12 -10.14 -4.40 -5.71
N ALA A 13 -9.98 -3.90 -6.93
CA ALA A 13 -8.79 -4.12 -7.76
C ALA A 13 -8.30 -2.76 -8.25
N PHE A 14 -6.99 -2.57 -8.30
CA PHE A 14 -6.41 -1.25 -8.51
C PHE A 14 -5.25 -1.30 -9.47
N ALA A 15 -5.05 -0.19 -10.19
CA ALA A 15 -3.97 0.02 -11.12
C ALA A 15 -3.29 1.36 -10.83
N ASN A 16 -2.27 1.69 -11.61
CA ASN A 16 -1.58 2.98 -11.47
C ASN A 16 -2.57 4.13 -11.51
N GLY A 17 -2.40 5.06 -10.58
CA GLY A 17 -3.23 6.25 -10.51
C GLY A 17 -4.51 6.08 -9.71
N ASP A 18 -4.84 4.86 -9.30
CA ASP A 18 -6.05 4.64 -8.50
C ASP A 18 -5.83 5.11 -7.06
N LEU A 19 -6.89 5.65 -6.47
CA LEU A 19 -6.90 6.06 -5.07
C LEU A 19 -7.41 4.91 -4.23
N ILE A 20 -6.69 4.60 -3.17
CA ILE A 20 -6.95 3.43 -2.34
C ILE A 20 -6.93 3.84 -0.88
N VAL A 21 -7.89 3.31 -0.11
CA VAL A 21 -7.90 3.49 1.34
C VAL A 21 -7.15 2.32 1.97
N ILE A 22 -6.26 2.64 2.91
CA ILE A 22 -5.51 1.64 3.65
C ILE A 22 -5.83 1.75 5.13
N ASN A 23 -5.61 0.68 5.87
CA ASN A 23 -5.95 0.61 7.29
C ASN A 23 -4.79 1.01 8.19
N ARG A 24 -4.05 2.01 7.79
CA ARG A 24 -2.96 2.60 8.58
C ARG A 24 -3.03 4.11 8.44
N GLY A 25 -2.68 4.81 9.49
CA GLY A 25 -2.73 6.27 9.52
C GLY A 25 -1.69 6.85 10.44
N THR A 26 -1.96 8.05 10.97
CA THR A 26 -1.00 8.73 11.84
C THR A 26 -0.67 7.93 13.10
N ALA A 27 -1.63 7.17 13.61
CA ALA A 27 -1.39 6.30 14.77
C ALA A 27 -0.34 5.24 14.50
N HIS A 28 -0.02 4.97 13.25
CA HIS A 28 0.94 3.96 12.83
C HIS A 28 2.20 4.58 12.22
N GLY A 29 2.37 5.90 12.37
CA GLY A 29 3.54 6.59 11.85
C GLY A 29 3.47 6.97 10.38
N PHE A 30 2.31 6.89 9.75
CA PHE A 30 2.15 7.26 8.34
C PHE A 30 2.01 8.76 8.20
N THR A 31 2.65 9.32 7.17
CA THR A 31 2.60 10.76 6.89
C THR A 31 2.34 10.98 5.41
N ALA A 32 1.71 12.11 5.08
CA ALA A 32 1.49 12.49 3.69
C ALA A 32 2.82 12.64 2.97
N GLY A 33 2.88 12.19 1.73
CA GLY A 33 4.08 12.22 0.92
C GLY A 33 4.97 11.00 1.07
N ALA A 34 4.74 10.16 2.07
CA ALA A 34 5.54 8.95 2.25
C ALA A 34 5.22 7.93 1.17
N ARG A 35 6.24 7.18 0.77
CA ARG A 35 6.06 6.08 -0.17
C ARG A 35 5.93 4.78 0.61
N ILE A 36 5.01 3.94 0.18
CA ILE A 36 4.80 2.63 0.78
C ILE A 36 4.97 1.56 -0.28
N SER A 37 5.34 0.37 0.15
CA SER A 37 5.42 -0.81 -0.70
C SER A 37 4.19 -1.68 -0.50
N ILE A 38 3.77 -2.36 -1.55
CA ILE A 38 2.60 -3.23 -1.54
C ILE A 38 3.08 -4.63 -1.89
N TRP A 39 2.69 -5.59 -1.06
CA TRP A 39 3.20 -6.96 -1.11
C TRP A 39 2.05 -7.93 -1.19
N ARG A 40 2.28 -9.07 -1.84
CA ARG A 40 1.32 -10.15 -1.95
C ARG A 40 1.92 -11.45 -1.47
N ASP A 41 1.13 -12.19 -0.71
CA ASP A 41 1.47 -13.56 -0.37
C ASP A 41 1.27 -14.41 -1.62
N PRO A 42 2.30 -15.07 -2.14
CA PRO A 42 2.16 -15.86 -3.36
C PRO A 42 1.34 -17.14 -3.15
N LYS A 43 0.94 -17.43 -1.90
CA LYS A 43 0.17 -18.63 -1.54
C LYS A 43 0.90 -19.92 -1.82
N THR A 44 2.19 -19.83 -2.02
CA THR A 44 3.09 -20.96 -2.08
C THR A 44 4.17 -20.72 -1.05
N ALA A 45 4.98 -21.69 -0.74
CA ALA A 45 6.08 -21.47 0.18
C ALA A 45 6.97 -20.36 -0.37
N GLY A 46 7.36 -19.42 0.49
CA GLY A 46 8.27 -18.36 0.08
C GLY A 46 7.89 -16.99 0.65
N PRO A 47 8.71 -15.98 0.40
CA PRO A 47 8.49 -14.65 0.93
C PRO A 47 7.37 -13.92 0.19
N LEU A 48 6.92 -12.82 0.79
CA LEU A 48 5.99 -11.92 0.12
C LEU A 48 6.65 -11.36 -1.15
N VAL A 49 5.83 -11.14 -2.16
CA VAL A 49 6.27 -10.58 -3.44
C VAL A 49 5.79 -9.14 -3.52
N GLU A 50 6.70 -8.21 -3.82
CA GLU A 50 6.32 -6.82 -4.03
C GLU A 50 5.57 -6.70 -5.36
N VAL A 51 4.34 -6.18 -5.30
CA VAL A 51 3.50 -6.02 -6.48
C VAL A 51 3.32 -4.57 -6.89
N GLY A 52 3.80 -3.65 -6.07
CA GLY A 52 3.74 -2.24 -6.43
C GLY A 52 4.09 -1.34 -5.27
N SER A 53 3.91 -0.05 -5.49
CA SER A 53 4.10 0.96 -4.46
C SER A 53 3.04 2.04 -4.63
N ALA A 54 2.92 2.88 -3.60
CA ALA A 54 1.97 3.97 -3.60
C ALA A 54 2.53 5.13 -2.78
N ILE A 55 1.93 6.30 -2.96
CA ILE A 55 2.29 7.50 -2.20
C ILE A 55 1.10 7.88 -1.34
N VAL A 56 1.37 8.16 -0.07
CA VAL A 56 0.35 8.59 0.87
C VAL A 56 -0.05 10.03 0.53
N LEU A 57 -1.32 10.25 0.28
CA LEU A 57 -1.85 11.59 -0.03
C LEU A 57 -2.39 12.28 1.20
N THR A 58 -3.28 11.60 1.93
CA THR A 58 -3.88 12.14 3.14
C THR A 58 -3.87 11.07 4.21
N VAL A 59 -3.82 11.51 5.46
CA VAL A 59 -3.81 10.59 6.60
C VAL A 59 -4.89 11.00 7.60
N ALA A 60 -5.48 10.01 8.23
CA ALA A 60 -6.32 10.16 9.40
C ALA A 60 -5.71 9.34 10.53
N GLY A 61 -6.40 9.18 11.63
CA GLY A 61 -5.86 8.43 12.76
C GLY A 61 -5.55 6.99 12.42
N ASP A 62 -6.50 6.28 11.84
CA ASP A 62 -6.40 4.84 11.61
C ASP A 62 -6.33 4.48 10.13
N THR A 63 -6.55 5.42 9.24
CA THR A 63 -6.62 5.17 7.81
C THR A 63 -5.86 6.23 7.04
N SER A 64 -5.54 5.92 5.80
CA SER A 64 -4.95 6.90 4.88
C SER A 64 -5.48 6.63 3.49
N THR A 65 -5.41 7.66 2.64
CA THR A 65 -5.67 7.51 1.22
C THR A 65 -4.34 7.61 0.49
N VAL A 66 -4.09 6.65 -0.37
CA VAL A 66 -2.85 6.58 -1.14
C VAL A 66 -3.18 6.53 -2.62
N ILE A 67 -2.21 6.90 -3.44
CA ILE A 67 -2.31 6.76 -4.89
C ILE A 67 -1.29 5.72 -5.35
N ALA A 68 -1.75 4.72 -6.10
CA ALA A 68 -0.86 3.72 -6.66
C ALA A 68 0.00 4.36 -7.74
N ASP A 69 1.32 4.19 -7.67
CA ASP A 69 2.21 4.87 -8.61
C ASP A 69 3.17 3.96 -9.37
N ARG A 70 3.44 2.76 -8.88
CA ARG A 70 4.33 1.81 -9.57
C ARG A 70 3.76 0.41 -9.41
N VAL A 71 2.79 0.09 -10.22
CA VAL A 71 2.10 -1.20 -10.11
C VAL A 71 2.75 -2.17 -11.10
N ARG A 72 3.22 -3.30 -10.56
CA ARG A 72 3.83 -4.37 -11.36
C ARG A 72 2.81 -5.42 -11.75
N ASP A 73 1.77 -5.54 -10.93
CA ASP A 73 0.68 -6.47 -11.14
C ASP A 73 -0.56 -5.81 -10.55
N VAL A 74 -1.74 -6.23 -10.97
CA VAL A 74 -2.97 -5.66 -10.44
C VAL A 74 -2.98 -5.78 -8.92
N LEU A 75 -3.30 -4.69 -8.24
CA LEU A 75 -3.41 -4.67 -6.78
C LEU A 75 -4.81 -5.09 -6.39
N TYR A 76 -4.94 -5.76 -5.24
CA TYR A 76 -6.24 -6.21 -4.75
C TYR A 76 -6.42 -5.83 -3.29
N SER A 77 -7.68 -5.66 -2.89
CA SER A 77 -8.02 -5.52 -1.47
C SER A 77 -7.42 -6.69 -0.70
N GLY A 78 -6.82 -6.38 0.44
CA GLY A 78 -6.17 -7.40 1.26
C GLY A 78 -4.68 -7.55 1.01
N ASP A 79 -4.13 -6.95 -0.04
CA ASP A 79 -2.68 -6.96 -0.23
C ASP A 79 -2.02 -6.23 0.93
N TRP A 80 -0.84 -6.68 1.30
CA TRP A 80 -0.11 -6.14 2.44
C TRP A 80 0.59 -4.85 2.07
N ILE A 81 0.71 -3.95 3.04
CA ILE A 81 1.47 -2.71 2.86
C ILE A 81 2.46 -2.55 4.00
N GLY A 82 3.52 -1.83 3.70
CA GLY A 82 4.50 -1.44 4.70
C GLY A 82 5.23 -0.21 4.24
N THR A 83 5.79 0.55 5.19
CA THR A 83 6.63 1.67 4.82
C THR A 83 7.88 1.14 4.13
N GLN A 84 8.35 1.85 3.13
CA GLN A 84 9.61 1.51 2.52
C GLN A 84 10.73 1.85 3.48
N ALA A 85 11.44 0.84 3.92
CA ALA A 85 12.61 1.07 4.72
C ALA A 85 13.70 1.70 3.83
N PRO A 86 14.54 2.56 4.39
CA PRO A 86 15.73 3.00 3.66
C PRO A 86 16.53 1.78 3.24
N SER A 87 17.21 1.89 2.11
CA SER A 87 18.06 0.81 1.67
C SER A 87 19.06 0.46 2.77
N PRO A 88 19.21 -0.81 3.15
CA PRO A 88 20.20 -1.18 4.14
C PRO A 88 21.63 -1.10 3.62
N ARG A 89 21.77 -0.88 2.34
CA ARG A 89 23.09 -0.80 1.78
C ARG A 89 23.71 0.55 2.03
N PRO A 90 24.98 0.52 2.19
CA PRO A 90 25.70 1.79 2.14
C PRO A 90 25.50 2.44 0.81
#